data_4a97840b6e7bf46b877d52594c41d85b
#
_entry.id   4a97840b6e7bf46b877d52594c41d85b
#
_cell.length_a   1.000
_cell.length_b   1.000
_cell.length_c   1.000
_cell.angle_alpha   90.00
_cell.angle_beta   90.00
_cell.angle_gamma   90.00
#
_symmetry.space_group_name_H-M   'P 1'
#
loop_
_entity.id
_entity.type
_entity.pdbx_description
1 polymer ?
#
loop_
_entity_poly.entity_id
_entity_poly.type
_entity_poly.pdbx_seq_one_letter_code
_entity_poly.pdbx_strand_id
1 'polypeptide(L)'
;MKRLVIFLTAAALAASACSGSDAAPPTTTGTAPPEATTTSVFRTAPQLPLNEGDGTFAVGTLFPLTGEDSALAPALTGSAQLAIDDINEAGGVLGQEVLLFEGDSGDNATDTANQTVDQLITSGSDVIVGAVATDVSQRVIDKIITSNVIQFSPANSWPGFTDYDDNGLYFRTAPSDLLQAGVLADVINRDGRRTVALTYQSTEYGEALADAFTQSFTELGGEVTERLPYPPDTTDFTAIADVILRSGADTAVTIGFDETAALVETLDGLGIGPSTYPVYGVDANTPTIGTLVSDPAVVDGFVGVEPAVGTAFLFDFTQQVDDRAETDGFYVYAPETYDAIIISALATEIAGTDEPSAVAAQINDVTRGGVQCSTFADCLELAISGEDIDYEGLGGPYEFTDAGEPTAASFRVLTYSGAATPDPALDEYVLSR
;
A
#
# COMPACT_ATOMS: atom_id res chain seq x y z
N MET A 1 -60.66 3.67 -7.50
CA MET A 1 -61.59 4.84 -7.46
C MET A 1 -61.13 5.80 -6.37
N LYS A 2 -61.11 7.11 -6.73
CA LYS A 2 -60.82 8.32 -5.92
C LYS A 2 -59.33 8.58 -5.66
N ARG A 3 -58.60 9.37 -6.51
CA ARG A 3 -58.58 10.84 -6.73
C ARG A 3 -57.96 11.56 -5.51
N LEU A 4 -56.64 11.91 -5.58
CA LEU A 4 -55.98 13.15 -5.99
C LEU A 4 -56.55 14.43 -5.36
N VAL A 5 -55.80 15.15 -4.52
CA VAL A 5 -55.81 16.62 -4.43
C VAL A 5 -54.41 17.14 -4.09
N ILE A 6 -53.88 18.01 -4.98
CA ILE A 6 -52.71 18.85 -4.89
C ILE A 6 -53.16 20.19 -4.27
N PHE A 7 -52.40 20.78 -3.36
CA PHE A 7 -52.47 22.20 -3.03
C PHE A 7 -51.10 22.90 -3.20
N LEU A 8 -51.07 23.75 -4.23
CA LEU A 8 -50.07 24.84 -4.35
C LEU A 8 -50.61 26.05 -3.56
N THR A 9 -49.74 26.72 -2.81
CA THR A 9 -49.98 28.08 -2.36
C THR A 9 -48.79 28.97 -2.74
N ALA A 10 -49.11 29.92 -3.63
CA ALA A 10 -48.26 31.05 -3.98
C ALA A 10 -48.50 32.20 -2.98
N ALA A 11 -47.45 32.85 -2.54
CA ALA A 11 -47.55 34.11 -1.77
C ALA A 11 -46.94 35.26 -2.59
N ALA A 12 -47.78 36.27 -2.80
CA ALA A 12 -47.50 37.47 -3.58
C ALA A 12 -46.79 38.54 -2.73
N LEU A 13 -45.87 39.26 -3.38
CA LEU A 13 -45.30 40.53 -2.87
C LEU A 13 -46.34 41.66 -2.96
N ALA A 14 -46.37 42.46 -1.90
CA ALA A 14 -46.99 43.79 -1.89
C ALA A 14 -45.95 44.89 -1.72
N ALA A 15 -45.78 45.72 -2.72
CA ALA A 15 -45.02 46.95 -2.65
C ALA A 15 -45.89 48.07 -2.08
N SER A 16 -45.37 48.86 -1.14
CA SER A 16 -45.99 50.08 -0.65
C SER A 16 -45.05 51.24 -0.91
N ALA A 17 -45.48 52.17 -1.76
CA ALA A 17 -44.83 53.43 -2.02
C ALA A 17 -45.43 54.50 -1.08
N CYS A 18 -44.59 55.32 -0.44
CA CYS A 18 -45.00 56.60 0.12
C CYS A 18 -44.00 57.67 -0.30
N SER A 19 -44.52 58.68 -0.97
CA SER A 19 -43.88 59.93 -1.36
C SER A 19 -43.82 60.92 -0.20
N GLY A 20 -42.71 61.68 -0.11
CA GLY A 20 -42.56 62.82 0.83
C GLY A 20 -41.31 63.67 0.50
N SER A 21 -41.62 64.87 0.11
CA SER A 21 -40.87 66.02 -0.40
C SER A 21 -39.57 66.43 0.26
N ASP A 22 -38.70 66.96 -0.59
CA ASP A 22 -37.74 68.10 -0.50
C ASP A 22 -37.14 68.50 0.82
N ALA A 23 -35.82 68.36 0.92
CA ALA A 23 -34.87 69.36 1.42
C ALA A 23 -33.44 68.93 1.08
N ALA A 24 -32.70 69.75 0.33
CA ALA A 24 -31.28 69.57 0.06
C ALA A 24 -30.43 69.99 1.30
N PRO A 25 -29.46 69.15 1.69
CA PRO A 25 -28.41 69.60 2.63
C PRO A 25 -27.12 69.94 1.85
N PRO A 26 -26.21 70.65 2.48
CA PRO A 26 -25.08 71.33 1.83
C PRO A 26 -23.95 70.33 1.44
N THR A 27 -23.33 70.63 0.31
CA THR A 27 -22.12 70.03 -0.16
C THR A 27 -20.94 70.15 0.77
N THR A 28 -20.53 69.10 1.43
CA THR A 28 -19.19 68.98 2.03
C THR A 28 -18.35 68.13 1.12
N THR A 29 -17.35 68.75 0.50
CA THR A 29 -16.24 68.09 -0.21
C THR A 29 -15.41 67.27 0.81
N GLY A 30 -15.76 66.01 0.99
CA GLY A 30 -14.95 65.06 1.71
C GLY A 30 -14.01 64.37 0.72
N THR A 31 -12.71 64.59 0.89
CA THR A 31 -11.63 63.91 0.21
C THR A 31 -11.71 62.42 0.59
N ALA A 32 -11.93 61.54 -0.39
CA ALA A 32 -11.90 60.10 -0.18
C ALA A 32 -10.49 59.66 0.30
N PRO A 33 -10.38 58.75 1.25
CA PRO A 33 -9.10 58.15 1.59
C PRO A 33 -8.59 57.36 0.42
N PRO A 34 -7.25 57.26 0.20
CA PRO A 34 -6.70 56.44 -0.86
C PRO A 34 -7.10 54.98 -0.62
N GLU A 35 -7.66 54.34 -1.67
CA GLU A 35 -7.86 52.89 -1.71
C GLU A 35 -6.52 52.20 -1.46
N ALA A 36 -6.41 51.49 -0.34
CA ALA A 36 -5.30 50.60 -0.10
C ALA A 36 -5.39 49.43 -1.10
N THR A 37 -4.62 49.54 -2.17
CA THR A 37 -4.40 48.41 -3.09
C THR A 37 -3.63 47.33 -2.34
N THR A 38 -4.36 46.40 -1.72
CA THR A 38 -3.78 45.16 -1.20
C THR A 38 -3.38 44.33 -2.39
N THR A 39 -2.16 44.48 -2.86
CA THR A 39 -1.53 43.52 -3.75
C THR A 39 -1.34 42.27 -2.93
N SER A 40 -2.25 41.30 -3.04
CA SER A 40 -2.02 39.93 -2.58
C SER A 40 -0.86 39.36 -3.39
N VAL A 41 0.33 39.40 -2.81
CA VAL A 41 1.47 38.64 -3.31
C VAL A 41 1.10 37.19 -3.02
N PHE A 42 0.54 36.51 -4.04
CA PHE A 42 0.55 35.06 -4.05
C PHE A 42 2.03 34.66 -4.05
N ARG A 43 2.54 34.27 -2.89
CA ARG A 43 3.76 33.47 -2.83
C ARG A 43 3.38 32.14 -3.46
N THR A 44 3.75 31.96 -4.72
CA THR A 44 3.91 30.61 -5.27
C THR A 44 4.80 29.84 -4.30
N ALA A 45 4.34 28.70 -3.82
CA ALA A 45 5.21 27.77 -3.10
C ALA A 45 6.49 27.57 -3.93
N PRO A 46 7.66 27.47 -3.33
CA PRO A 46 8.89 27.16 -4.07
C PRO A 46 8.60 25.90 -4.89
N GLN A 47 8.77 25.98 -6.20
CA GLN A 47 8.65 24.81 -7.07
C GLN A 47 9.88 23.95 -6.78
N LEU A 48 9.66 22.67 -6.46
CA LEU A 48 10.75 21.72 -6.27
C LEU A 48 11.56 21.59 -7.56
N PRO A 49 12.87 21.35 -7.49
CA PRO A 49 13.70 21.14 -8.67
C PRO A 49 13.21 19.91 -9.45
N LEU A 50 13.31 19.97 -10.76
CA LEU A 50 13.17 18.79 -11.61
C LEU A 50 14.50 18.00 -11.53
N ASN A 51 14.45 16.70 -11.33
CA ASN A 51 15.64 15.87 -11.38
C ASN A 51 15.96 15.53 -12.86
N GLU A 52 17.15 15.92 -13.31
CA GLU A 52 17.67 15.66 -14.66
C GLU A 52 18.85 14.67 -14.62
N GLY A 53 19.15 14.08 -13.45
CA GLY A 53 20.35 13.29 -13.18
C GLY A 53 21.60 14.16 -13.04
N ASP A 54 22.55 13.74 -12.23
CA ASP A 54 23.82 14.44 -12.03
C ASP A 54 25.05 13.52 -12.19
N GLY A 55 24.82 12.24 -12.49
CA GLY A 55 25.85 11.20 -12.67
C GLY A 55 26.14 10.43 -11.40
N THR A 56 25.37 10.64 -10.31
CA THR A 56 25.55 9.95 -9.03
C THR A 56 24.21 9.38 -8.57
N PHE A 57 24.00 8.10 -8.75
CA PHE A 57 22.74 7.47 -8.35
C PHE A 57 22.48 7.61 -6.85
N ALA A 58 21.35 8.18 -6.49
CA ALA A 58 20.98 8.49 -5.11
C ALA A 58 19.60 7.92 -4.75
N VAL A 59 19.54 7.12 -3.69
CA VAL A 59 18.33 6.52 -3.15
C VAL A 59 17.88 7.31 -1.92
N GLY A 60 16.65 7.79 -1.92
CA GLY A 60 15.96 8.27 -0.73
C GLY A 60 15.10 7.17 -0.14
N THR A 61 15.03 7.03 1.19
CA THR A 61 14.04 6.16 1.81
C THR A 61 12.91 6.99 2.43
N LEU A 62 11.69 6.48 2.37
CA LEU A 62 10.51 7.10 2.98
C LEU A 62 9.81 6.04 3.83
N PHE A 63 10.42 5.72 5.00
CA PHE A 63 9.97 4.65 5.89
C PHE A 63 9.29 5.20 7.15
N PRO A 64 8.43 4.42 7.81
CA PRO A 64 7.71 4.85 9.02
C PRO A 64 8.65 4.80 10.24
N LEU A 65 9.64 5.71 10.31
CA LEU A 65 10.57 5.79 11.45
C LEU A 65 9.84 6.21 12.73
N THR A 66 8.69 6.89 12.58
CA THR A 66 7.77 7.28 13.65
C THR A 66 6.32 6.94 13.29
N GLY A 67 5.43 6.86 14.27
CA GLY A 67 4.01 6.58 14.08
C GLY A 67 3.63 5.12 14.32
N GLU A 68 2.43 4.74 13.88
CA GLU A 68 1.84 3.42 14.17
C GLU A 68 2.64 2.27 13.57
N ASP A 69 3.17 2.44 12.35
CA ASP A 69 3.91 1.41 11.62
C ASP A 69 5.41 1.38 11.93
N SER A 70 5.86 2.11 12.97
CA SER A 70 7.30 2.24 13.29
C SER A 70 8.00 0.93 13.65
N ALA A 71 7.26 -0.12 13.99
CA ALA A 71 7.81 -1.46 14.19
C ALA A 71 8.44 -2.07 12.92
N LEU A 72 8.03 -1.60 11.72
CA LEU A 72 8.59 -2.02 10.44
C LEU A 72 9.96 -1.39 10.16
N ALA A 73 10.22 -0.20 10.71
CA ALA A 73 11.37 0.63 10.34
C ALA A 73 12.73 -0.07 10.44
N PRO A 74 13.06 -0.85 11.50
CA PRO A 74 14.37 -1.50 11.60
C PRO A 74 14.68 -2.42 10.42
N ALA A 75 13.73 -3.28 10.04
CA ALA A 75 13.92 -4.22 8.95
C ALA A 75 14.07 -3.52 7.59
N LEU A 76 13.27 -2.49 7.32
CA LEU A 76 13.32 -1.70 6.10
C LEU A 76 14.64 -0.93 5.99
N THR A 77 15.05 -0.26 7.07
CA THR A 77 16.31 0.50 7.11
C THR A 77 17.52 -0.42 6.96
N GLY A 78 17.53 -1.55 7.70
CA GLY A 78 18.62 -2.54 7.60
C GLY A 78 18.74 -3.13 6.20
N SER A 79 17.61 -3.40 5.53
CA SER A 79 17.57 -3.91 4.16
C SER A 79 18.04 -2.88 3.14
N ALA A 80 17.66 -1.62 3.30
CA ALA A 80 18.12 -0.55 2.43
C ALA A 80 19.64 -0.36 2.55
N GLN A 81 20.18 -0.35 3.77
CA GLN A 81 21.63 -0.27 4.00
C GLN A 81 22.37 -1.47 3.40
N LEU A 82 21.81 -2.69 3.56
CA LEU A 82 22.39 -3.89 2.98
C LEU A 82 22.47 -3.81 1.45
N ALA A 83 21.37 -3.39 0.79
CA ALA A 83 21.36 -3.22 -0.66
C ALA A 83 22.42 -2.21 -1.15
N ILE A 84 22.54 -1.07 -0.47
CA ILE A 84 23.54 -0.06 -0.81
C ILE A 84 24.97 -0.59 -0.60
N ASP A 85 25.22 -1.34 0.48
CA ASP A 85 26.52 -1.95 0.74
C ASP A 85 26.89 -2.95 -0.36
N ASP A 86 25.97 -3.84 -0.76
CA ASP A 86 26.17 -4.86 -1.80
C ASP A 86 26.46 -4.20 -3.17
N ILE A 87 25.72 -3.14 -3.51
CA ILE A 87 25.93 -2.38 -4.74
C ILE A 87 27.30 -1.72 -4.73
N ASN A 88 27.68 -1.05 -3.63
CA ASN A 88 28.95 -0.35 -3.52
C ASN A 88 30.14 -1.31 -3.46
N GLU A 89 30.00 -2.50 -2.85
CA GLU A 89 31.02 -3.56 -2.87
C GLU A 89 31.24 -4.11 -4.29
N ALA A 90 30.20 -4.17 -5.11
CA ALA A 90 30.28 -4.58 -6.51
C ALA A 90 30.86 -3.49 -7.44
N GLY A 91 31.08 -2.28 -6.95
CA GLY A 91 31.70 -1.17 -7.72
C GLY A 91 30.80 0.06 -7.90
N GLY A 92 29.65 0.08 -7.26
CA GLY A 92 28.67 1.16 -7.33
C GLY A 92 27.84 1.13 -8.61
N VAL A 93 27.20 2.25 -8.93
CA VAL A 93 26.39 2.46 -10.13
C VAL A 93 27.05 3.55 -11.00
N LEU A 94 27.12 3.33 -12.30
CA LEU A 94 27.82 4.20 -13.26
C LEU A 94 29.28 4.47 -12.84
N GLY A 95 29.91 3.54 -12.08
CA GLY A 95 31.26 3.66 -11.56
C GLY A 95 31.42 4.65 -10.42
N GLN A 96 30.32 5.01 -9.73
CA GLN A 96 30.28 5.86 -8.55
C GLN A 96 29.63 5.12 -7.38
N GLU A 97 29.99 5.48 -6.13
CA GLU A 97 29.27 4.99 -4.95
C GLU A 97 27.85 5.53 -4.94
N VAL A 98 26.90 4.67 -4.61
CA VAL A 98 25.48 5.04 -4.44
C VAL A 98 25.30 5.79 -3.12
N LEU A 99 24.53 6.87 -3.14
CA LEU A 99 24.16 7.64 -1.97
C LEU A 99 22.84 7.16 -1.37
N LEU A 100 22.74 7.15 -0.05
CA LEU A 100 21.52 6.85 0.69
C LEU A 100 21.09 8.05 1.53
N PHE A 101 19.85 8.51 1.37
CA PHE A 101 19.20 9.54 2.17
C PHE A 101 18.04 8.94 2.94
N GLU A 102 18.14 8.84 4.26
CA GLU A 102 17.08 8.29 5.09
C GLU A 102 16.03 9.34 5.43
N GLY A 103 14.76 8.95 5.36
CA GLY A 103 13.62 9.83 5.63
C GLY A 103 12.46 9.16 6.35
N ASP A 104 11.84 9.92 7.26
CA ASP A 104 10.67 9.50 8.02
C ASP A 104 9.38 9.78 7.22
N SER A 105 8.57 8.77 7.01
CA SER A 105 7.24 8.93 6.43
C SER A 105 6.20 9.37 7.46
N GLY A 106 6.48 9.19 8.77
CA GLY A 106 5.44 9.27 9.78
C GLY A 106 4.31 8.26 9.51
N ASP A 107 3.12 8.66 9.81
CA ASP A 107 1.89 7.89 9.64
C ASP A 107 0.77 8.71 8.97
N ASN A 108 -0.44 8.15 8.92
CA ASN A 108 -1.63 8.82 8.37
C ASN A 108 -2.08 10.06 9.14
N ALA A 109 -1.71 10.17 10.42
CA ALA A 109 -2.11 11.28 11.30
C ALA A 109 -1.20 12.51 11.17
N THR A 110 -0.05 12.38 10.51
CA THR A 110 0.97 13.43 10.40
C THR A 110 1.19 13.90 8.97
N ASP A 111 1.82 15.07 8.79
CA ASP A 111 2.26 15.59 7.49
C ASP A 111 3.77 15.40 7.28
N THR A 112 4.38 14.48 8.02
CA THR A 112 5.83 14.23 8.02
C THR A 112 6.31 13.86 6.63
N ALA A 113 5.64 12.94 5.94
CA ALA A 113 6.00 12.48 4.60
C ALA A 113 6.17 13.63 3.60
N ASN A 114 5.26 14.62 3.61
CA ASN A 114 5.36 15.77 2.69
C ASN A 114 6.64 16.58 2.88
N GLN A 115 7.06 16.76 4.12
CA GLN A 115 8.28 17.51 4.44
C GLN A 115 9.54 16.71 4.10
N THR A 116 9.50 15.41 4.38
CA THR A 116 10.58 14.48 4.07
C THR A 116 10.80 14.38 2.57
N VAL A 117 9.73 14.24 1.78
CA VAL A 117 9.82 14.21 0.31
C VAL A 117 10.43 15.50 -0.25
N ASP A 118 10.06 16.68 0.28
CA ASP A 118 10.70 17.95 -0.12
C ASP A 118 12.22 17.92 0.14
N GLN A 119 12.65 17.31 1.23
CA GLN A 119 14.08 17.16 1.57
C GLN A 119 14.78 16.17 0.66
N LEU A 120 14.20 15.00 0.41
CA LEU A 120 14.76 13.95 -0.44
C LEU A 120 14.95 14.45 -1.87
N ILE A 121 13.92 15.09 -2.46
CA ILE A 121 14.01 15.69 -3.80
C ILE A 121 15.10 16.79 -3.84
N THR A 122 15.16 17.66 -2.83
CA THR A 122 16.16 18.72 -2.76
C THR A 122 17.57 18.17 -2.58
N SER A 123 17.73 17.00 -1.95
CA SER A 123 19.02 16.30 -1.79
C SER A 123 19.46 15.56 -3.05
N GLY A 124 18.62 15.51 -4.10
CA GLY A 124 18.97 14.88 -5.37
C GLY A 124 18.68 13.39 -5.42
N SER A 125 17.69 12.88 -4.66
CA SER A 125 17.26 11.48 -4.81
C SER A 125 16.70 11.24 -6.20
N ASP A 126 17.15 10.18 -6.88
CA ASP A 126 16.66 9.72 -8.17
C ASP A 126 15.48 8.76 -7.99
N VAL A 127 15.54 7.97 -6.92
CA VAL A 127 14.50 7.03 -6.50
C VAL A 127 14.18 7.28 -5.03
N ILE A 128 12.88 7.31 -4.68
CA ILE A 128 12.40 7.30 -3.31
C ILE A 128 11.73 5.95 -3.04
N VAL A 129 12.37 5.13 -2.20
CA VAL A 129 11.85 3.83 -1.79
C VAL A 129 10.88 4.02 -0.62
N GLY A 130 9.62 3.74 -0.89
CA GLY A 130 8.47 4.00 0.02
C GLY A 130 7.35 4.82 -0.66
N ALA A 131 6.30 5.24 0.07
CA ALA A 131 6.09 4.91 1.46
C ALA A 131 5.57 3.47 1.62
N VAL A 132 5.46 3.03 2.88
CA VAL A 132 4.89 1.72 3.22
C VAL A 132 3.36 1.77 3.21
N ALA A 133 2.78 2.73 3.93
CA ALA A 133 1.33 2.89 4.00
C ALA A 133 0.76 3.51 2.71
N THR A 134 -0.31 2.92 2.19
CA THR A 134 -1.01 3.37 0.97
C THR A 134 -1.42 4.83 1.03
N ASP A 135 -2.08 5.27 2.11
CA ASP A 135 -2.56 6.65 2.27
C ASP A 135 -1.41 7.66 2.33
N VAL A 136 -0.23 7.25 2.82
CA VAL A 136 0.96 8.09 2.82
C VAL A 136 1.50 8.21 1.41
N SER A 137 1.60 7.11 0.66
CA SER A 137 2.02 7.12 -0.75
C SER A 137 1.10 7.99 -1.60
N GLN A 138 -0.22 7.86 -1.46
CA GLN A 138 -1.20 8.68 -2.18
C GLN A 138 -1.03 10.18 -1.94
N ARG A 139 -0.61 10.59 -0.73
CA ARG A 139 -0.38 12.01 -0.40
C ARG A 139 0.85 12.62 -1.06
N VAL A 140 1.84 11.81 -1.41
CA VAL A 140 3.14 12.30 -1.87
C VAL A 140 3.46 11.93 -3.32
N ILE A 141 2.77 10.97 -3.92
CA ILE A 141 3.06 10.45 -5.25
C ILE A 141 3.10 11.55 -6.31
N ASP A 142 2.09 12.42 -6.38
CA ASP A 142 2.07 13.53 -7.35
C ASP A 142 3.28 14.45 -7.22
N LYS A 143 3.71 14.71 -5.99
CA LYS A 143 4.87 15.56 -5.71
C LYS A 143 6.16 14.90 -6.19
N ILE A 144 6.33 13.61 -5.95
CA ILE A 144 7.51 12.83 -6.35
C ILE A 144 7.59 12.76 -7.87
N ILE A 145 6.55 12.27 -8.53
CA ILE A 145 6.56 12.07 -9.99
C ILE A 145 6.63 13.37 -10.78
N THR A 146 5.99 14.46 -10.30
CA THR A 146 6.09 15.78 -10.98
C THR A 146 7.46 16.44 -10.80
N SER A 147 8.28 15.98 -9.86
CA SER A 147 9.68 16.38 -9.70
C SER A 147 10.64 15.51 -10.52
N ASN A 148 10.10 14.61 -11.37
CA ASN A 148 10.86 13.60 -12.12
C ASN A 148 11.74 12.76 -11.19
N VAL A 149 11.14 12.15 -10.17
CA VAL A 149 11.76 11.21 -9.25
C VAL A 149 10.93 9.94 -9.26
N ILE A 150 11.57 8.79 -9.24
CA ILE A 150 10.88 7.50 -9.17
C ILE A 150 10.37 7.28 -7.75
N GLN A 151 9.11 6.86 -7.59
CA GLN A 151 8.61 6.29 -6.35
C GLN A 151 8.56 4.78 -6.46
N PHE A 152 9.24 4.07 -5.58
CA PHE A 152 9.26 2.62 -5.58
C PHE A 152 8.82 2.08 -4.22
N SER A 153 7.57 1.61 -4.10
CA SER A 153 7.06 1.11 -2.82
C SER A 153 7.35 -0.38 -2.61
N PRO A 154 7.92 -0.76 -1.47
CA PRO A 154 8.10 -2.17 -1.12
C PRO A 154 6.84 -2.81 -0.56
N ALA A 155 5.78 -2.05 -0.26
CA ALA A 155 4.67 -2.50 0.57
C ALA A 155 3.26 -2.13 0.08
N ASN A 156 3.13 -1.17 -0.85
CA ASN A 156 1.81 -0.77 -1.31
C ASN A 156 1.13 -1.86 -2.12
N SER A 157 -0.02 -2.32 -1.66
CA SER A 157 -0.81 -3.38 -2.29
C SER A 157 -2.11 -2.89 -2.95
N TRP A 158 -2.55 -1.65 -2.67
CA TRP A 158 -3.81 -1.11 -3.18
C TRP A 158 -3.89 -1.18 -4.72
N PRO A 159 -4.98 -1.77 -5.27
CA PRO A 159 -5.14 -1.94 -6.72
C PRO A 159 -5.17 -0.63 -7.53
N GLY A 160 -5.55 0.49 -6.90
CA GLY A 160 -5.64 1.78 -7.57
C GLY A 160 -4.31 2.34 -8.05
N PHE A 161 -3.17 1.82 -7.56
CA PHE A 161 -1.86 2.19 -8.10
C PHE A 161 -1.57 1.58 -9.48
N THR A 162 -2.22 0.45 -9.83
CA THR A 162 -2.06 -0.20 -11.15
C THR A 162 -2.41 0.70 -12.32
N ASP A 163 -3.46 1.52 -12.17
CA ASP A 163 -3.97 2.42 -13.21
C ASP A 163 -3.72 3.90 -12.87
N TYR A 164 -2.82 4.20 -11.93
CA TYR A 164 -2.51 5.57 -11.53
C TYR A 164 -1.80 6.33 -12.68
N ASP A 165 -2.16 7.60 -12.87
CA ASP A 165 -1.51 8.46 -13.89
C ASP A 165 -0.17 8.99 -13.34
N ASP A 166 0.83 8.11 -13.28
CA ASP A 166 2.13 8.32 -12.63
C ASP A 166 3.26 8.70 -13.59
N ASN A 167 2.96 8.90 -14.87
CA ASN A 167 3.96 9.14 -15.92
C ASN A 167 4.99 8.00 -16.06
N GLY A 168 4.69 6.79 -15.59
CA GLY A 168 5.61 5.64 -15.56
C GLY A 168 6.73 5.78 -14.53
N LEU A 169 6.50 6.53 -13.45
CA LEU A 169 7.48 6.78 -12.39
C LEU A 169 7.08 6.13 -11.03
N TYR A 170 6.00 5.37 -10.99
CA TYR A 170 5.63 4.61 -9.81
C TYR A 170 5.83 3.11 -10.05
N PHE A 171 6.47 2.44 -9.08
CA PHE A 171 6.73 1.00 -9.09
C PHE A 171 6.47 0.41 -7.71
N ARG A 172 6.24 -0.90 -7.66
CA ARG A 172 6.16 -1.64 -6.40
C ARG A 172 6.71 -3.05 -6.52
N THR A 173 7.41 -3.49 -5.48
CA THR A 173 7.81 -4.90 -5.30
C THR A 173 6.75 -5.70 -4.55
N ALA A 174 5.91 -5.06 -3.75
CA ALA A 174 4.75 -5.71 -3.14
C ALA A 174 3.71 -6.12 -4.20
N PRO A 175 3.13 -7.31 -4.10
CA PRO A 175 2.05 -7.72 -4.99
C PRO A 175 0.78 -6.90 -4.77
N SER A 176 0.01 -6.70 -5.84
CA SER A 176 -1.31 -6.10 -5.75
C SER A 176 -2.28 -6.97 -4.94
N ASP A 177 -3.20 -6.34 -4.21
CA ASP A 177 -4.33 -7.01 -3.54
C ASP A 177 -5.19 -7.84 -4.49
N LEU A 178 -5.12 -7.56 -5.81
CA LEU A 178 -5.76 -8.41 -6.81
C LEU A 178 -5.21 -9.85 -6.80
N LEU A 179 -3.90 -10.02 -6.62
CA LEU A 179 -3.25 -11.32 -6.52
C LEU A 179 -3.63 -12.01 -5.20
N GLN A 180 -3.63 -11.29 -4.08
CA GLN A 180 -4.05 -11.82 -2.78
C GLN A 180 -5.49 -12.31 -2.83
N ALA A 181 -6.39 -11.51 -3.39
CA ALA A 181 -7.79 -11.88 -3.56
C ALA A 181 -7.97 -13.16 -4.37
N GLY A 182 -7.20 -13.31 -5.45
CA GLY A 182 -7.16 -14.52 -6.26
C GLY A 182 -6.74 -15.75 -5.47
N VAL A 183 -5.63 -15.65 -4.72
CA VAL A 183 -5.14 -16.75 -3.87
C VAL A 183 -6.14 -17.10 -2.77
N LEU A 184 -6.71 -16.10 -2.09
CA LEU A 184 -7.72 -16.34 -1.06
C LEU A 184 -8.96 -17.06 -1.63
N ALA A 185 -9.43 -16.64 -2.80
CA ALA A 185 -10.54 -17.28 -3.50
C ALA A 185 -10.22 -18.75 -3.88
N ASP A 186 -9.01 -18.99 -4.38
CA ASP A 186 -8.52 -20.34 -4.72
C ASP A 186 -8.44 -21.24 -3.48
N VAL A 187 -7.91 -20.74 -2.36
CA VAL A 187 -7.84 -21.48 -1.09
C VAL A 187 -9.23 -21.89 -0.62
N ILE A 188 -10.15 -20.96 -0.57
CA ILE A 188 -11.55 -21.19 -0.13
C ILE A 188 -12.24 -22.21 -1.07
N ASN A 189 -12.06 -22.06 -2.39
CA ASN A 189 -12.61 -22.97 -3.39
C ASN A 189 -12.00 -24.38 -3.29
N ARG A 190 -10.68 -24.49 -3.07
CA ARG A 190 -9.96 -25.75 -2.84
C ARG A 190 -10.46 -26.48 -1.58
N ASP A 191 -10.78 -25.73 -0.52
CA ASP A 191 -11.34 -26.25 0.73
C ASP A 191 -12.81 -26.68 0.59
N GLY A 192 -13.35 -26.59 -0.64
CA GLY A 192 -14.69 -27.06 -0.99
C GLY A 192 -15.80 -26.11 -0.61
N ARG A 193 -15.49 -24.86 -0.22
CA ARG A 193 -16.49 -23.84 0.11
C ARG A 193 -17.04 -23.20 -1.17
N ARG A 194 -18.33 -22.89 -1.17
CA ARG A 194 -19.03 -22.37 -2.35
C ARG A 194 -19.81 -21.10 -2.08
N THR A 195 -20.12 -20.81 -0.82
CA THR A 195 -20.86 -19.63 -0.40
C THR A 195 -20.15 -18.90 0.71
N VAL A 196 -19.97 -17.58 0.58
CA VAL A 196 -19.21 -16.74 1.50
C VAL A 196 -20.07 -15.62 2.05
N ALA A 197 -20.06 -15.43 3.37
CA ALA A 197 -20.42 -14.17 4.00
C ALA A 197 -19.16 -13.33 4.15
N LEU A 198 -19.03 -12.26 3.35
CA LEU A 198 -17.88 -11.36 3.31
C LEU A 198 -18.12 -10.16 4.20
N THR A 199 -17.26 -9.94 5.19
CA THR A 199 -17.25 -8.72 6.00
C THR A 199 -15.95 -7.96 5.80
N TYR A 200 -16.02 -6.63 5.74
CA TYR A 200 -14.86 -5.79 5.44
C TYR A 200 -14.98 -4.40 6.05
N GLN A 201 -13.83 -3.83 6.40
CA GLN A 201 -13.76 -2.46 6.88
C GLN A 201 -14.06 -1.48 5.73
N SER A 202 -14.91 -0.46 5.97
CA SER A 202 -15.29 0.57 4.98
C SER A 202 -14.17 1.60 4.80
N THR A 203 -13.05 1.14 4.25
CA THR A 203 -11.89 1.94 3.83
C THR A 203 -11.60 1.63 2.37
N GLU A 204 -10.78 2.44 1.71
CA GLU A 204 -10.37 2.16 0.33
C GLU A 204 -9.71 0.79 0.18
N TYR A 205 -8.85 0.40 1.14
CA TYR A 205 -8.27 -0.94 1.20
C TYR A 205 -9.35 -2.02 1.32
N GLY A 206 -10.18 -1.95 2.34
CA GLY A 206 -11.19 -2.99 2.61
C GLY A 206 -12.20 -3.15 1.48
N GLU A 207 -12.65 -2.04 0.87
CA GLU A 207 -13.58 -2.07 -0.25
C GLU A 207 -12.95 -2.64 -1.52
N ALA A 208 -11.72 -2.21 -1.85
CA ALA A 208 -11.02 -2.69 -3.04
C ALA A 208 -10.71 -4.19 -2.96
N LEU A 209 -10.20 -4.67 -1.83
CA LEU A 209 -9.92 -6.09 -1.63
C LEU A 209 -11.21 -6.94 -1.59
N ALA A 210 -12.30 -6.41 -1.00
CA ALA A 210 -13.61 -7.08 -1.02
C ALA A 210 -14.20 -7.19 -2.44
N ASP A 211 -14.00 -6.18 -3.29
CA ASP A 211 -14.42 -6.20 -4.69
C ASP A 211 -13.58 -7.22 -5.49
N ALA A 212 -12.26 -7.18 -5.34
CA ALA A 212 -11.34 -8.11 -5.99
C ALA A 212 -11.62 -9.56 -5.59
N PHE A 213 -11.81 -9.83 -4.29
CA PHE A 213 -12.19 -11.15 -3.79
C PHE A 213 -13.53 -11.61 -4.37
N THR A 214 -14.54 -10.75 -4.37
CA THR A 214 -15.88 -11.08 -4.91
C THR A 214 -15.79 -11.46 -6.38
N GLN A 215 -15.01 -10.73 -7.17
CA GLN A 215 -14.76 -11.03 -8.57
C GLN A 215 -14.09 -12.40 -8.73
N SER A 216 -12.92 -12.59 -8.09
CA SER A 216 -12.13 -13.82 -8.21
C SER A 216 -12.92 -15.06 -7.76
N PHE A 217 -13.64 -14.96 -6.63
CA PHE A 217 -14.42 -16.06 -6.10
C PHE A 217 -15.60 -16.43 -7.01
N THR A 218 -16.26 -15.42 -7.62
CA THR A 218 -17.35 -15.62 -8.57
C THR A 218 -16.85 -16.24 -9.87
N GLU A 219 -15.67 -15.88 -10.37
CA GLU A 219 -15.04 -16.48 -11.55
C GLU A 219 -14.74 -17.98 -11.34
N LEU A 220 -14.46 -18.38 -10.10
CA LEU A 220 -14.29 -19.79 -9.70
C LEU A 220 -15.65 -20.53 -9.48
N GLY A 221 -16.77 -19.85 -9.68
CA GLY A 221 -18.13 -20.42 -9.52
C GLY A 221 -18.62 -20.38 -8.07
N GLY A 222 -17.99 -19.61 -7.19
CA GLY A 222 -18.48 -19.32 -5.84
C GLY A 222 -19.53 -18.23 -5.82
N GLU A 223 -20.18 -18.04 -4.68
CA GLU A 223 -21.19 -17.01 -4.45
C GLU A 223 -20.89 -16.24 -3.14
N VAL A 224 -20.79 -14.92 -3.22
CA VAL A 224 -20.78 -14.05 -2.05
C VAL A 224 -22.23 -13.74 -1.69
N THR A 225 -22.77 -14.42 -0.68
CA THR A 225 -24.19 -14.31 -0.28
C THR A 225 -24.50 -13.04 0.50
N GLU A 226 -23.50 -12.54 1.25
CA GLU A 226 -23.63 -11.32 2.03
C GLU A 226 -22.35 -10.49 1.87
N ARG A 227 -22.52 -9.17 1.75
CA ARG A 227 -21.42 -8.18 1.83
C ARG A 227 -21.72 -7.22 2.97
N LEU A 228 -20.89 -7.24 4.00
CA LEU A 228 -21.13 -6.62 5.29
C LEU A 228 -20.03 -5.59 5.62
N PRO A 229 -20.12 -4.36 5.04
CA PRO A 229 -19.18 -3.30 5.39
C PRO A 229 -19.39 -2.82 6.81
N TYR A 230 -18.29 -2.44 7.49
CA TYR A 230 -18.32 -1.83 8.81
C TYR A 230 -17.33 -0.65 8.94
N PRO A 231 -17.66 0.39 9.75
CA PRO A 231 -16.75 1.51 10.01
C PRO A 231 -15.44 1.10 10.71
N PRO A 232 -14.31 1.79 10.49
CA PRO A 232 -13.03 1.47 11.13
C PRO A 232 -13.02 1.46 12.66
N ASP A 233 -13.90 2.25 13.30
CA ASP A 233 -14.03 2.37 14.76
C ASP A 233 -15.02 1.36 15.37
N THR A 234 -15.43 0.33 14.61
CA THR A 234 -16.38 -0.69 15.06
C THR A 234 -15.76 -1.58 16.16
N THR A 235 -16.41 -1.66 17.30
CA THR A 235 -16.02 -2.53 18.42
C THR A 235 -17.08 -3.57 18.80
N ASP A 236 -18.32 -3.42 18.30
CA ASP A 236 -19.44 -4.34 18.51
C ASP A 236 -19.87 -4.98 17.18
N PHE A 237 -19.52 -6.24 17.01
CA PHE A 237 -19.81 -7.03 15.82
C PHE A 237 -21.07 -7.90 15.95
N THR A 238 -21.88 -7.75 17.00
CA THR A 238 -23.07 -8.58 17.24
C THR A 238 -24.03 -8.61 16.05
N ALA A 239 -24.30 -7.46 15.44
CA ALA A 239 -25.21 -7.36 14.31
C ALA A 239 -24.66 -8.07 13.05
N ILE A 240 -23.35 -7.94 12.79
CA ILE A 240 -22.66 -8.58 11.65
C ILE A 240 -22.63 -10.10 11.86
N ALA A 241 -22.20 -10.56 13.02
CA ALA A 241 -22.17 -11.98 13.36
C ALA A 241 -23.55 -12.65 13.29
N ASP A 242 -24.60 -11.95 13.70
CA ASP A 242 -25.99 -12.37 13.54
C ASP A 242 -26.42 -12.54 12.07
N VAL A 243 -25.94 -11.67 11.15
CA VAL A 243 -26.20 -11.81 9.72
C VAL A 243 -25.41 -13.00 9.16
N ILE A 244 -24.13 -13.13 9.50
CA ILE A 244 -23.31 -14.28 9.08
C ILE A 244 -23.97 -15.60 9.50
N LEU A 245 -24.40 -15.71 10.76
CA LEU A 245 -25.09 -16.92 11.26
C LEU A 245 -26.36 -17.26 10.47
N ARG A 246 -27.10 -16.26 10.00
CA ARG A 246 -28.37 -16.46 9.27
C ARG A 246 -28.23 -16.51 7.76
N SER A 247 -27.10 -16.13 7.19
CA SER A 247 -26.86 -16.07 5.75
C SER A 247 -26.99 -17.43 5.07
N GLY A 248 -26.68 -18.51 5.80
CA GLY A 248 -26.57 -19.85 5.25
C GLY A 248 -25.30 -20.05 4.42
N ALA A 249 -24.36 -19.08 4.42
CA ALA A 249 -23.04 -19.23 3.84
C ALA A 249 -22.30 -20.40 4.54
N ASP A 250 -21.46 -21.09 3.79
CA ASP A 250 -20.67 -22.21 4.34
C ASP A 250 -19.33 -21.76 4.90
N THR A 251 -18.99 -20.47 4.78
CA THR A 251 -17.80 -19.83 5.36
C THR A 251 -17.95 -18.32 5.49
N ALA A 252 -17.09 -17.70 6.30
CA ALA A 252 -16.91 -16.25 6.38
C ALA A 252 -15.51 -15.84 5.90
N VAL A 253 -15.43 -14.66 5.29
CA VAL A 253 -14.19 -13.95 5.01
C VAL A 253 -14.22 -12.62 5.76
N THR A 254 -13.12 -12.27 6.42
CA THR A 254 -12.97 -11.01 7.11
C THR A 254 -11.78 -10.23 6.56
N ILE A 255 -12.05 -9.02 6.06
CA ILE A 255 -11.07 -8.06 5.54
C ILE A 255 -11.08 -6.86 6.46
N GLY A 256 -10.02 -6.67 7.22
CA GLY A 256 -9.89 -5.61 8.22
C GLY A 256 -8.57 -5.76 8.94
N PHE A 257 -8.45 -5.10 10.07
CA PHE A 257 -7.23 -5.04 10.86
C PHE A 257 -7.45 -5.71 12.24
N ASP A 258 -6.84 -5.18 13.27
CA ASP A 258 -6.87 -5.69 14.63
C ASP A 258 -8.28 -5.84 15.23
N GLU A 259 -9.24 -5.01 14.81
CA GLU A 259 -10.64 -5.07 15.25
C GLU A 259 -11.34 -6.37 14.86
N THR A 260 -10.83 -7.10 13.87
CA THR A 260 -11.38 -8.41 13.47
C THR A 260 -11.26 -9.47 14.56
N ALA A 261 -10.38 -9.30 15.54
CA ALA A 261 -10.32 -10.15 16.72
C ALA A 261 -11.66 -10.15 17.48
N ALA A 262 -12.28 -8.97 17.66
CA ALA A 262 -13.59 -8.85 18.31
C ALA A 262 -14.71 -9.51 17.47
N LEU A 263 -14.62 -9.48 16.15
CA LEU A 263 -15.56 -10.21 15.30
C LEU A 263 -15.42 -11.72 15.50
N VAL A 264 -14.20 -12.27 15.49
CA VAL A 264 -13.96 -13.71 15.65
C VAL A 264 -14.40 -14.19 17.03
N GLU A 265 -14.15 -13.43 18.10
CA GLU A 265 -14.69 -13.70 19.45
C GLU A 265 -16.23 -13.71 19.47
N THR A 266 -16.86 -12.79 18.75
CA THR A 266 -18.33 -12.72 18.66
C THR A 266 -18.90 -13.93 17.91
N LEU A 267 -18.26 -14.35 16.82
CA LEU A 267 -18.64 -15.55 16.06
C LEU A 267 -18.50 -16.81 16.94
N ASP A 268 -17.39 -16.93 17.67
CA ASP A 268 -17.17 -18.06 18.60
C ASP A 268 -18.23 -18.10 19.71
N GLY A 269 -18.57 -16.94 20.27
CA GLY A 269 -19.65 -16.81 21.26
C GLY A 269 -21.04 -17.27 20.76
N LEU A 270 -21.27 -17.21 19.42
CA LEU A 270 -22.45 -17.72 18.77
C LEU A 270 -22.33 -19.19 18.32
N GLY A 271 -21.18 -19.84 18.57
CA GLY A 271 -20.90 -21.23 18.18
C GLY A 271 -20.58 -21.43 16.70
N ILE A 272 -20.23 -20.36 16.01
CA ILE A 272 -19.75 -20.34 14.61
C ILE A 272 -18.34 -19.74 14.52
N GLY A 273 -17.50 -19.98 15.54
CA GLY A 273 -16.08 -19.63 15.49
C GLY A 273 -15.29 -20.55 14.54
N PRO A 274 -14.03 -20.20 14.23
CA PRO A 274 -13.21 -20.88 13.22
C PRO A 274 -13.10 -22.38 13.35
N SER A 275 -13.11 -22.92 14.58
CA SER A 275 -13.07 -24.36 14.85
C SER A 275 -14.31 -25.15 14.40
N THR A 276 -15.43 -24.49 14.17
CA THR A 276 -16.71 -25.11 13.80
C THR A 276 -17.27 -24.60 12.48
N TYR A 277 -16.94 -23.38 12.12
CA TYR A 277 -17.36 -22.69 10.92
C TYR A 277 -16.15 -21.98 10.31
N PRO A 278 -15.68 -22.34 9.12
CA PRO A 278 -14.46 -21.78 8.57
C PRO A 278 -14.51 -20.26 8.45
N VAL A 279 -13.44 -19.63 8.93
CA VAL A 279 -13.25 -18.16 8.84
C VAL A 279 -11.88 -17.91 8.23
N TYR A 280 -11.84 -17.09 7.19
CA TYR A 280 -10.64 -16.73 6.48
C TYR A 280 -10.34 -15.25 6.66
N GLY A 281 -9.04 -14.93 6.74
CA GLY A 281 -8.52 -13.57 6.86
C GLY A 281 -7.51 -13.24 5.77
N VAL A 282 -7.03 -12.01 5.84
CA VAL A 282 -6.06 -11.41 4.93
C VAL A 282 -4.81 -10.95 5.67
N ASP A 283 -3.80 -10.49 4.98
CA ASP A 283 -2.52 -10.04 5.55
C ASP A 283 -2.67 -9.05 6.70
N ALA A 284 -3.59 -8.10 6.58
CA ALA A 284 -3.76 -7.02 7.56
C ALA A 284 -4.28 -7.49 8.93
N ASN A 285 -4.94 -8.65 9.04
CA ASN A 285 -5.46 -9.15 10.33
C ASN A 285 -4.82 -10.47 10.76
N THR A 286 -4.35 -11.25 9.83
CA THR A 286 -3.94 -12.63 10.09
C THR A 286 -2.72 -12.76 11.00
N PRO A 287 -1.65 -11.94 10.89
CA PRO A 287 -0.45 -12.13 11.74
C PRO A 287 -0.70 -11.86 13.22
N THR A 288 -1.63 -10.97 13.54
CA THR A 288 -1.84 -10.44 14.90
C THR A 288 -3.03 -11.03 15.62
N ILE A 289 -4.04 -11.55 14.91
CA ILE A 289 -5.35 -11.93 15.47
C ILE A 289 -5.27 -12.85 16.68
N GLY A 290 -4.36 -13.83 16.68
CA GLY A 290 -4.22 -14.78 17.78
C GLY A 290 -3.66 -14.17 19.07
N THR A 291 -2.96 -13.03 18.98
CA THR A 291 -2.45 -12.30 20.15
C THR A 291 -3.46 -11.29 20.69
N LEU A 292 -4.46 -10.93 19.90
CA LEU A 292 -5.46 -9.91 20.23
C LEU A 292 -6.73 -10.48 20.84
N VAL A 293 -7.05 -11.76 20.57
CA VAL A 293 -8.18 -12.44 21.18
C VAL A 293 -7.92 -12.74 22.68
N SER A 294 -8.98 -12.76 23.47
CA SER A 294 -8.89 -13.02 24.93
C SER A 294 -8.45 -14.45 25.26
N ASP A 295 -8.78 -15.42 24.40
CA ASP A 295 -8.38 -16.83 24.49
C ASP A 295 -7.91 -17.29 23.10
N PRO A 296 -6.63 -17.70 22.94
CA PRO A 296 -6.13 -18.19 21.66
C PRO A 296 -6.90 -19.38 21.07
N ALA A 297 -7.62 -20.14 21.89
CA ALA A 297 -8.48 -21.22 21.39
C ALA A 297 -9.59 -20.73 20.46
N VAL A 298 -9.96 -19.45 20.52
CA VAL A 298 -11.00 -18.83 19.67
C VAL A 298 -10.58 -18.80 18.19
N VAL A 299 -9.29 -18.70 17.90
CA VAL A 299 -8.75 -18.70 16.52
C VAL A 299 -8.39 -20.09 15.99
N ASP A 300 -8.67 -21.18 16.76
CA ASP A 300 -8.43 -22.53 16.26
C ASP A 300 -9.17 -22.79 14.96
N GLY A 301 -8.42 -23.13 13.89
CA GLY A 301 -8.97 -23.31 12.53
C GLY A 301 -9.14 -22.02 11.70
N PHE A 302 -8.74 -20.84 12.22
CA PHE A 302 -8.67 -19.62 11.40
C PHE A 302 -7.55 -19.77 10.35
N VAL A 303 -7.87 -19.44 9.09
CA VAL A 303 -6.94 -19.50 7.96
C VAL A 303 -6.72 -18.10 7.42
N GLY A 304 -5.47 -17.74 7.16
CA GLY A 304 -5.11 -16.46 6.57
C GLY A 304 -4.26 -16.61 5.32
N VAL A 305 -4.30 -15.60 4.48
CA VAL A 305 -3.47 -15.47 3.29
C VAL A 305 -2.71 -14.16 3.37
N GLU A 306 -1.38 -14.24 3.29
CA GLU A 306 -0.51 -13.07 3.32
C GLU A 306 0.60 -13.19 2.25
N PRO A 307 1.05 -12.07 1.64
CA PRO A 307 2.27 -12.09 0.82
C PRO A 307 3.45 -12.52 1.68
N ALA A 308 4.17 -13.56 1.28
CA ALA A 308 5.37 -13.97 1.97
C ALA A 308 6.22 -14.91 1.14
N VAL A 309 7.52 -14.81 1.28
CA VAL A 309 8.50 -15.82 0.86
C VAL A 309 8.91 -16.67 2.03
N GLY A 310 9.19 -17.94 1.77
CA GLY A 310 9.60 -18.87 2.84
C GLY A 310 10.88 -18.41 3.53
N THR A 311 10.80 -17.99 4.78
CA THR A 311 11.93 -17.46 5.58
C THR A 311 13.13 -18.42 5.67
N ALA A 312 12.92 -19.72 5.49
CA ALA A 312 14.01 -20.70 5.44
C ALA A 312 15.01 -20.46 4.30
N PHE A 313 14.61 -19.76 3.24
CA PHE A 313 15.47 -19.40 2.11
C PHE A 313 16.16 -18.05 2.34
N LEU A 314 15.74 -17.27 3.34
CA LEU A 314 16.23 -15.92 3.64
C LEU A 314 17.14 -15.85 4.88
N PHE A 315 17.60 -16.97 5.41
CA PHE A 315 18.35 -17.00 6.67
C PHE A 315 19.60 -16.11 6.65
N ASP A 316 20.39 -16.21 5.59
CA ASP A 316 21.62 -15.39 5.47
C ASP A 316 21.28 -13.90 5.29
N PHE A 317 20.20 -13.58 4.57
CA PHE A 317 19.71 -12.22 4.39
C PHE A 317 19.25 -11.63 5.73
N THR A 318 18.39 -12.34 6.47
CA THR A 318 17.87 -11.84 7.76
C THR A 318 18.99 -11.61 8.77
N GLN A 319 20.02 -12.45 8.79
CA GLN A 319 21.20 -12.22 9.63
C GLN A 319 21.94 -10.93 9.25
N GLN A 320 22.11 -10.68 7.96
CA GLN A 320 22.79 -9.47 7.49
C GLN A 320 21.97 -8.20 7.77
N VAL A 321 20.62 -8.29 7.74
CA VAL A 321 19.74 -7.21 8.17
C VAL A 321 19.87 -6.96 9.67
N ASP A 322 19.90 -8.03 10.51
CA ASP A 322 20.10 -7.92 11.97
C ASP A 322 21.46 -7.33 12.36
N ASP A 323 22.49 -7.54 11.55
CA ASP A 323 23.80 -6.91 11.77
C ASP A 323 23.77 -5.37 11.60
N ARG A 324 22.71 -4.83 10.95
CA ARG A 324 22.51 -3.40 10.66
C ARG A 324 21.43 -2.75 11.51
N ALA A 325 20.41 -3.52 11.93
CA ALA A 325 19.27 -3.02 12.69
C ALA A 325 18.71 -4.08 13.64
N GLU A 326 18.20 -3.65 14.80
CA GLU A 326 17.54 -4.55 15.77
C GLU A 326 16.10 -4.82 15.31
N THR A 327 15.88 -5.92 14.55
CA THR A 327 14.57 -6.25 13.96
C THR A 327 13.65 -7.02 14.90
N ASP A 328 14.17 -7.54 16.00
CA ASP A 328 13.45 -8.48 16.91
C ASP A 328 12.85 -9.72 16.19
N GLY A 329 13.41 -10.05 15.02
CA GLY A 329 12.95 -11.15 14.18
C GLY A 329 11.75 -10.81 13.28
N PHE A 330 11.44 -9.52 13.09
CA PHE A 330 10.34 -9.04 12.27
C PHE A 330 10.89 -8.44 10.96
N TYR A 331 10.67 -9.14 9.84
CA TYR A 331 11.28 -8.82 8.53
C TYR A 331 10.26 -8.52 7.44
N VAL A 332 9.06 -8.09 7.82
CA VAL A 332 8.00 -7.75 6.86
C VAL A 332 8.49 -6.64 5.92
N TYR A 333 8.34 -6.85 4.61
CA TYR A 333 8.79 -5.97 3.51
C TYR A 333 10.31 -5.74 3.43
N ALA A 334 11.11 -6.47 4.19
CA ALA A 334 12.57 -6.36 4.15
C ALA A 334 13.14 -6.87 2.81
N PRO A 335 12.77 -8.05 2.29
CA PRO A 335 13.20 -8.52 0.97
C PRO A 335 12.77 -7.58 -0.15
N GLU A 336 11.51 -7.13 -0.13
CA GLU A 336 10.94 -6.24 -1.13
C GLU A 336 11.64 -4.88 -1.16
N THR A 337 12.09 -4.40 0.01
CA THR A 337 12.88 -3.15 0.12
C THR A 337 14.25 -3.29 -0.52
N TYR A 338 14.94 -4.39 -0.22
CA TYR A 338 16.23 -4.73 -0.83
C TYR A 338 16.10 -4.79 -2.34
N ASP A 339 15.15 -5.55 -2.83
CA ASP A 339 14.93 -5.77 -4.26
C ASP A 339 14.55 -4.49 -5.01
N ALA A 340 13.74 -3.61 -4.44
CA ALA A 340 13.40 -2.33 -5.04
C ALA A 340 14.65 -1.47 -5.33
N ILE A 341 15.63 -1.49 -4.43
CA ILE A 341 16.91 -0.78 -4.59
C ILE A 341 17.80 -1.46 -5.63
N ILE A 342 17.91 -2.79 -5.59
CA ILE A 342 18.71 -3.55 -6.56
C ILE A 342 18.15 -3.37 -7.99
N ILE A 343 16.83 -3.50 -8.18
CA ILE A 343 16.18 -3.29 -9.48
C ILE A 343 16.45 -1.88 -10.00
N SER A 344 16.32 -0.86 -9.14
CA SER A 344 16.57 0.53 -9.53
C SER A 344 18.03 0.75 -9.94
N ALA A 345 18.98 0.16 -9.22
CA ALA A 345 20.41 0.26 -9.50
C ALA A 345 20.79 -0.42 -10.84
N LEU A 346 20.25 -1.62 -11.08
CA LEU A 346 20.44 -2.33 -12.35
C LEU A 346 19.82 -1.57 -13.53
N ALA A 347 18.63 -1.03 -13.35
CA ALA A 347 17.96 -0.20 -14.36
C ALA A 347 18.79 1.06 -14.69
N THR A 348 19.44 1.67 -13.69
CA THR A 348 20.32 2.83 -13.86
C THR A 348 21.56 2.45 -14.67
N GLU A 349 22.19 1.31 -14.40
CA GLU A 349 23.33 0.82 -15.19
C GLU A 349 22.96 0.56 -16.65
N ILE A 350 21.81 -0.07 -16.88
CA ILE A 350 21.31 -0.35 -18.24
C ILE A 350 20.95 0.94 -18.99
N ALA A 351 20.32 1.90 -18.29
CA ALA A 351 20.01 3.21 -18.85
C ALA A 351 21.28 4.02 -19.19
N GLY A 352 22.40 3.76 -18.52
CA GLY A 352 23.66 4.50 -18.65
C GLY A 352 23.58 5.95 -18.17
N THR A 353 22.59 6.26 -17.36
CA THR A 353 22.30 7.57 -16.76
C THR A 353 21.45 7.37 -15.50
N ASP A 354 21.57 8.30 -14.55
CA ASP A 354 20.74 8.41 -13.35
C ASP A 354 19.48 9.29 -13.56
N GLU A 355 19.22 9.78 -14.78
CA GLU A 355 18.02 10.54 -15.08
C GLU A 355 16.77 9.67 -14.89
N PRO A 356 15.85 10.02 -13.95
CA PRO A 356 14.83 9.09 -13.47
C PRO A 356 13.86 8.57 -14.54
N SER A 357 13.45 9.38 -15.52
CA SER A 357 12.57 8.89 -16.60
C SER A 357 13.27 7.87 -17.51
N ALA A 358 14.59 8.01 -17.72
CA ALA A 358 15.37 7.04 -18.49
C ALA A 358 15.58 5.74 -17.69
N VAL A 359 15.80 5.84 -16.39
CA VAL A 359 15.89 4.70 -15.46
C VAL A 359 14.56 3.93 -15.39
N ALA A 360 13.44 4.65 -15.20
CA ALA A 360 12.11 4.08 -15.12
C ALA A 360 11.75 3.25 -16.37
N ALA A 361 12.19 3.68 -17.53
CA ALA A 361 11.97 2.95 -18.79
C ALA A 361 12.68 1.59 -18.85
N GLN A 362 13.62 1.30 -17.94
CA GLN A 362 14.35 0.03 -17.86
C GLN A 362 13.84 -0.88 -16.72
N ILE A 363 13.18 -0.34 -15.70
CA ILE A 363 12.82 -1.08 -14.48
C ILE A 363 12.04 -2.38 -14.79
N ASN A 364 11.03 -2.30 -15.64
CA ASN A 364 10.23 -3.48 -15.96
C ASN A 364 11.05 -4.55 -16.70
N ASP A 365 11.94 -4.13 -17.60
CA ASP A 365 12.73 -5.06 -18.41
C ASP A 365 13.82 -5.76 -17.58
N VAL A 366 14.29 -5.15 -16.47
CA VAL A 366 15.24 -5.77 -15.52
C VAL A 366 14.66 -7.03 -14.86
N THR A 367 13.33 -7.15 -14.75
CA THR A 367 12.66 -8.22 -14.01
C THR A 367 11.95 -9.23 -14.89
N ARG A 368 12.14 -9.18 -16.21
CA ARG A 368 11.38 -10.04 -17.13
C ARG A 368 12.17 -10.43 -18.37
N GLY A 369 12.24 -11.72 -18.62
CA GLY A 369 12.94 -12.28 -19.76
C GLY A 369 14.45 -12.12 -19.64
N GLY A 370 15.22 -12.76 -20.53
CA GLY A 370 16.67 -12.66 -20.48
C GLY A 370 17.35 -13.76 -19.67
N VAL A 371 18.54 -13.47 -19.17
CA VAL A 371 19.36 -14.40 -18.38
C VAL A 371 19.12 -14.17 -16.90
N GLN A 372 18.64 -15.19 -16.19
CA GLN A 372 18.36 -15.11 -14.77
C GLN A 372 19.61 -14.85 -13.94
N CYS A 373 19.49 -13.92 -13.02
CA CYS A 373 20.50 -13.56 -12.02
C CYS A 373 19.81 -13.12 -10.71
N SER A 374 20.48 -13.26 -9.57
CA SER A 374 19.85 -13.05 -8.25
C SER A 374 20.66 -12.17 -7.30
N THR A 375 21.82 -11.68 -7.71
CA THR A 375 22.61 -10.69 -6.96
C THR A 375 22.91 -9.49 -7.85
N PHE A 376 23.09 -8.32 -7.25
CA PHE A 376 23.49 -7.15 -8.01
C PHE A 376 24.78 -7.41 -8.82
N ALA A 377 25.80 -8.01 -8.20
CA ALA A 377 27.08 -8.27 -8.82
C ALA A 377 26.97 -9.19 -10.06
N ASP A 378 26.23 -10.30 -9.95
CA ASP A 378 26.05 -11.24 -11.06
C ASP A 378 25.26 -10.61 -12.20
N CYS A 379 24.19 -9.86 -11.87
CA CYS A 379 23.37 -9.16 -12.87
C CYS A 379 24.15 -8.05 -13.57
N LEU A 380 24.96 -7.31 -12.82
CA LEU A 380 25.83 -6.26 -13.37
C LEU A 380 26.86 -6.84 -14.37
N GLU A 381 27.47 -7.99 -14.07
CA GLU A 381 28.41 -8.65 -14.98
C GLU A 381 27.72 -9.04 -16.31
N LEU A 382 26.51 -9.57 -16.25
CA LEU A 382 25.70 -9.89 -17.41
C LEU A 382 25.33 -8.64 -18.20
N ALA A 383 24.81 -7.61 -17.56
CA ALA A 383 24.44 -6.35 -18.19
C ALA A 383 25.62 -5.65 -18.88
N ILE A 384 26.81 -5.61 -18.24
CA ILE A 384 28.04 -5.07 -18.83
C ILE A 384 28.47 -5.90 -20.05
N SER A 385 28.23 -7.22 -20.06
CA SER A 385 28.54 -8.07 -21.21
C SER A 385 27.58 -7.88 -22.37
N GLY A 386 26.50 -7.14 -22.18
CA GLY A 386 25.43 -6.85 -23.17
C GLY A 386 24.36 -7.92 -23.25
N GLU A 387 24.26 -8.78 -22.23
CA GLU A 387 23.16 -9.71 -22.08
C GLU A 387 21.92 -9.00 -21.54
N ASP A 388 20.76 -9.45 -21.98
CA ASP A 388 19.48 -9.11 -21.39
C ASP A 388 19.34 -9.87 -20.07
N ILE A 389 18.99 -9.20 -18.98
CA ILE A 389 18.96 -9.78 -17.64
C ILE A 389 17.53 -9.97 -17.14
N ASP A 390 17.36 -10.95 -16.27
CA ASP A 390 16.12 -11.28 -15.57
C ASP A 390 16.45 -11.43 -14.08
N TYR A 391 16.19 -10.37 -13.31
CA TYR A 391 16.50 -10.35 -11.88
C TYR A 391 15.47 -11.13 -11.08
N GLU A 392 15.91 -12.20 -10.47
CA GLU A 392 15.16 -13.03 -9.52
C GLU A 392 15.47 -12.59 -8.08
N GLY A 393 14.60 -11.77 -7.53
CA GLY A 393 14.81 -11.15 -6.22
C GLY A 393 14.56 -12.05 -5.02
N LEU A 394 14.83 -11.50 -3.85
CA LEU A 394 14.58 -12.14 -2.54
C LEU A 394 13.08 -12.24 -2.23
N GLY A 395 12.30 -11.23 -2.64
CA GLY A 395 10.84 -11.18 -2.45
C GLY A 395 10.06 -12.07 -3.43
N GLY A 396 10.72 -12.65 -4.42
CA GLY A 396 10.14 -13.61 -5.35
C GLY A 396 10.50 -13.38 -6.81
N PRO A 397 9.95 -14.20 -7.71
CA PRO A 397 10.02 -13.92 -9.14
C PRO A 397 9.12 -12.71 -9.44
N TYR A 398 9.71 -11.63 -9.93
CA TYR A 398 8.93 -10.40 -10.08
C TYR A 398 8.12 -10.32 -11.37
N GLU A 399 8.68 -10.62 -12.53
CA GLU A 399 7.97 -10.55 -13.81
C GLU A 399 7.04 -9.31 -13.88
N PHE A 400 7.60 -8.10 -13.85
CA PHE A 400 6.79 -6.88 -13.76
C PHE A 400 5.85 -6.70 -14.95
N THR A 401 4.64 -6.22 -14.68
CA THR A 401 3.69 -5.75 -15.69
C THR A 401 4.16 -4.42 -16.29
N ASP A 402 3.48 -3.95 -17.33
CA ASP A 402 3.71 -2.59 -17.84
C ASP A 402 3.32 -1.49 -16.85
N ALA A 403 2.57 -1.84 -15.80
CA ALA A 403 2.22 -0.95 -14.69
C ALA A 403 3.28 -0.92 -13.57
N GLY A 404 4.44 -1.57 -13.74
CA GLY A 404 5.52 -1.50 -12.76
C GLY A 404 5.27 -2.31 -11.47
N GLU A 405 4.59 -3.45 -11.59
CA GLU A 405 4.22 -4.30 -10.45
C GLU A 405 4.35 -5.80 -10.79
N PRO A 406 4.55 -6.70 -9.81
CA PRO A 406 4.67 -8.13 -10.04
C PRO A 406 3.41 -8.74 -10.66
N THR A 407 3.57 -9.58 -11.69
CA THR A 407 2.48 -10.42 -12.23
C THR A 407 2.20 -11.64 -11.38
N ALA A 408 3.16 -12.07 -10.58
CA ALA A 408 3.09 -13.22 -9.71
C ALA A 408 3.77 -12.91 -8.37
N ALA A 409 3.29 -13.53 -7.32
CA ALA A 409 3.90 -13.41 -6.00
C ALA A 409 3.70 -14.69 -5.20
N SER A 410 4.61 -14.93 -4.25
CA SER A 410 4.47 -15.98 -3.26
C SER A 410 3.56 -15.52 -2.13
N PHE A 411 2.60 -16.38 -1.78
CA PHE A 411 1.72 -16.15 -0.64
C PHE A 411 1.85 -17.31 0.35
N ARG A 412 1.86 -16.97 1.63
CA ARG A 412 1.73 -17.93 2.71
C ARG A 412 0.26 -18.09 3.05
N VAL A 413 -0.20 -19.34 3.05
CA VAL A 413 -1.47 -19.74 3.63
C VAL A 413 -1.15 -20.30 5.00
N LEU A 414 -1.56 -19.62 6.04
CA LEU A 414 -1.28 -19.98 7.41
C LEU A 414 -2.55 -20.40 8.16
N THR A 415 -2.40 -21.29 9.13
CA THR A 415 -3.52 -21.80 9.92
C THR A 415 -3.20 -21.72 11.40
N TYR A 416 -4.16 -21.25 12.17
CA TYR A 416 -4.08 -21.29 13.64
C TYR A 416 -4.57 -22.64 14.17
N SER A 417 -3.85 -23.19 15.15
CA SER A 417 -4.17 -24.45 15.83
C SER A 417 -4.40 -24.26 17.33
N GLY A 418 -5.17 -23.20 17.70
CA GLY A 418 -5.50 -22.88 19.09
C GLY A 418 -4.36 -22.25 19.89
N ALA A 419 -3.36 -21.68 19.21
CA ALA A 419 -2.26 -20.92 19.80
C ALA A 419 -2.36 -19.44 19.41
N ALA A 420 -1.64 -18.57 20.11
CA ALA A 420 -1.59 -17.14 19.82
C ALA A 420 -0.84 -16.81 18.52
N THR A 421 -0.10 -17.77 17.96
CA THR A 421 0.60 -17.65 16.68
C THR A 421 0.15 -18.77 15.75
N PRO A 422 0.20 -18.55 14.43
CA PRO A 422 -0.05 -19.61 13.46
C PRO A 422 0.85 -20.82 13.68
N ASP A 423 0.40 -22.00 13.28
CA ASP A 423 1.17 -23.24 13.37
C ASP A 423 2.07 -23.40 12.14
N PRO A 424 3.40 -23.21 12.25
CA PRO A 424 4.29 -23.30 11.10
C PRO A 424 4.31 -24.67 10.41
N ALA A 425 3.83 -25.72 11.08
CA ALA A 425 3.72 -27.05 10.50
C ALA A 425 2.55 -27.17 9.51
N LEU A 426 1.63 -26.21 9.52
CA LEU A 426 0.46 -26.12 8.65
C LEU A 426 0.62 -25.07 7.53
N ASP A 427 1.75 -24.35 7.51
CA ASP A 427 2.00 -23.35 6.48
C ASP A 427 2.10 -23.99 5.09
N GLU A 428 1.41 -23.36 4.14
CA GLU A 428 1.58 -23.65 2.71
C GLU A 428 2.06 -22.37 2.00
N TYR A 429 2.94 -22.55 1.01
CA TYR A 429 3.35 -21.45 0.14
C TYR A 429 2.77 -21.67 -1.25
N VAL A 430 2.07 -20.67 -1.76
CA VAL A 430 1.34 -20.70 -3.03
C VAL A 430 1.85 -19.59 -3.91
N LEU A 431 2.23 -19.90 -5.14
CA LEU A 431 2.55 -18.90 -6.15
C LEU A 431 1.23 -18.48 -6.83
N SER A 432 0.88 -17.19 -6.74
CA SER A 432 -0.19 -16.60 -7.57
C SER A 432 0.28 -16.44 -9.02
N ARG A 433 -0.65 -16.45 -9.94
CA ARG A 433 -0.37 -16.17 -11.36
C ARG A 433 -1.53 -15.40 -11.96
#